data_75e2223834565f944cee9b8534708549
#
_entry.id   75e2223834565f944cee9b8534708549
#
_cell.length_a   1.000
_cell.length_b   1.000
_cell.length_c   1.000
_cell.angle_alpha   90.00
_cell.angle_beta   90.00
_cell.angle_gamma   90.00
#
_symmetry.space_group_name_H-M   'P 1'
#
loop_
_entity.id
_entity.type
_entity.pdbx_description
1 polymer ?
#
loop_
_entity_poly.entity_id
_entity_poly.type
_entity_poly.pdbx_seq_one_letter_code
_entity_poly.pdbx_strand_id
1 'polypeptide(L)'
;AGSKLTSNQYCMPVLGLIFLRYAYSRFKLVEAEILKNRPMRGGRVLPVEASDFASRSALFLPREAQYAYLVALPENISDAGLTTATGEPINSLGEVVNNAMELVEQQSEQLSGVLPKNYTIFSDELLSELLRIFNNSALDDVGGDIIGRIYEYFLNKFAKNIAQDDGVFFTPKSLVKMIVNVLEPTQGVLLDPACGSGGMFVQTGDFVEQAGMLANNTMTFYGQEKVEYNAQLCLMNLAVHGLTGVIKSGDEANTFYHDAHNLNGCCDFVMANPPFNVDKVKAESAQSAGRLPFGMPAVNKNKEVSNANYLWISYFYSYLNEHGRAGFVMASSATDSQGKDKDIRQQLVQTGHVDVMVSVGNNFFYTKSLPCSLWFFDKSKREELLDKVLFIDARNYYTVVDRTLNEWSEWQLKNLNAIVWLYRGNTDKYHALMDEYAETLGCRDFTAVLSQLEEQKNQLAAEAKEAAGAAPRKEKKAIEASYTQKTEELDKSIQTAKEAVWLHEKFGDGTYADIPGLCKVATRAEIEAKGYSLTPGAYVGVAPTEDDGVDFHERMNEIHKELLSLQAESNRLMETISKNWEELGL
;
A
#
# COMPACT_ATOMS: atom_id res chain seq x y z
N ALA A 1 13.00 -24.12 5.82
CA ALA A 1 14.34 -24.56 5.42
C ALA A 1 14.31 -26.08 5.24
N GLY A 2 14.44 -26.57 4.00
CA GLY A 2 14.44 -28.02 3.70
C GLY A 2 13.71 -28.43 2.43
N SER A 3 12.82 -27.60 1.88
CA SER A 3 12.20 -27.87 0.58
C SER A 3 13.14 -27.44 -0.54
N LYS A 4 13.22 -28.24 -1.60
CA LYS A 4 13.94 -27.91 -2.84
C LYS A 4 13.19 -26.88 -3.72
N LEU A 5 12.06 -26.33 -3.22
CA LEU A 5 11.18 -25.43 -3.93
C LEU A 5 11.73 -23.99 -3.91
N THR A 6 11.63 -23.29 -5.03
CA THR A 6 11.95 -21.87 -5.14
C THR A 6 10.84 -21.01 -4.50
N SER A 7 11.14 -19.75 -4.15
CA SER A 7 10.16 -18.80 -3.59
C SER A 7 8.91 -18.70 -4.45
N ASN A 8 9.05 -18.65 -5.76
CA ASN A 8 7.94 -18.55 -6.72
C ASN A 8 7.02 -19.77 -6.71
N GLN A 9 7.56 -20.98 -6.42
CA GLN A 9 6.78 -22.20 -6.42
C GLN A 9 5.91 -22.36 -5.17
N TYR A 10 6.37 -21.93 -3.98
CA TYR A 10 5.60 -22.10 -2.74
C TYR A 10 4.78 -20.89 -2.30
N CYS A 11 5.02 -19.72 -2.89
CA CYS A 11 4.36 -18.47 -2.48
C CYS A 11 2.83 -18.54 -2.65
N MET A 12 2.34 -18.86 -3.85
CA MET A 12 0.90 -18.97 -4.10
C MET A 12 0.22 -20.04 -3.25
N PRO A 13 0.73 -21.28 -3.16
CA PRO A 13 0.16 -22.27 -2.26
C PRO A 13 0.10 -21.83 -0.79
N VAL A 14 1.13 -21.18 -0.27
CA VAL A 14 1.12 -20.69 1.12
C VAL A 14 0.10 -19.57 1.30
N LEU A 15 0.02 -18.61 0.38
CA LEU A 15 -1.02 -17.58 0.38
C LEU A 15 -2.42 -18.19 0.29
N GLY A 16 -2.59 -19.24 -0.50
CA GLY A 16 -3.84 -19.99 -0.59
C GLY A 16 -4.25 -20.62 0.75
N LEU A 17 -3.32 -21.21 1.51
CA LEU A 17 -3.61 -21.75 2.86
C LEU A 17 -4.01 -20.63 3.84
N ILE A 18 -3.33 -19.48 3.79
CA ILE A 18 -3.67 -18.32 4.63
C ILE A 18 -5.04 -17.79 4.23
N PHE A 19 -5.32 -17.70 2.92
CA PHE A 19 -6.64 -17.35 2.40
C PHE A 19 -7.73 -18.27 2.92
N LEU A 20 -7.54 -19.59 2.83
CA LEU A 20 -8.50 -20.59 3.30
C LEU A 20 -8.72 -20.50 4.82
N ARG A 21 -7.66 -20.24 5.58
CA ARG A 21 -7.76 -20.02 7.03
C ARG A 21 -8.55 -18.75 7.36
N TYR A 22 -8.32 -17.68 6.62
CA TYR A 22 -9.10 -16.45 6.73
C TYR A 22 -10.57 -16.68 6.39
N ALA A 23 -10.84 -17.29 5.24
CA ALA A 23 -12.20 -17.61 4.79
C ALA A 23 -12.94 -18.45 5.85
N TYR A 24 -12.25 -19.40 6.48
CA TYR A 24 -12.83 -20.22 7.55
C TYR A 24 -13.14 -19.40 8.81
N SER A 25 -12.26 -18.52 9.26
CA SER A 25 -12.54 -17.64 10.40
C SER A 25 -13.75 -16.75 10.15
N ARG A 26 -13.82 -16.15 8.96
CA ARG A 26 -14.96 -15.33 8.56
C ARG A 26 -16.25 -16.13 8.46
N PHE A 27 -16.17 -17.34 7.87
CA PHE A 27 -17.27 -18.30 7.82
C PHE A 27 -17.83 -18.58 9.22
N LYS A 28 -16.98 -18.91 10.20
CA LYS A 28 -17.40 -19.23 11.57
C LYS A 28 -18.11 -18.07 12.26
N LEU A 29 -17.63 -16.85 12.11
CA LEU A 29 -18.25 -15.66 12.67
C LEU A 29 -19.64 -15.42 12.07
N VAL A 30 -19.75 -15.49 10.75
CA VAL A 30 -21.01 -15.28 10.04
C VAL A 30 -22.01 -16.42 10.28
N GLU A 31 -21.54 -17.69 10.33
CA GLU A 31 -22.36 -18.85 10.70
C GLU A 31 -23.01 -18.66 12.08
N ALA A 32 -22.22 -18.25 13.08
CA ALA A 32 -22.71 -18.01 14.43
C ALA A 32 -23.78 -16.90 14.46
N GLU A 33 -23.58 -15.81 13.70
CA GLU A 33 -24.55 -14.73 13.55
C GLU A 33 -25.85 -15.21 12.88
N ILE A 34 -25.73 -15.96 11.78
CA ILE A 34 -26.88 -16.55 11.06
C ILE A 34 -27.69 -17.44 12.00
N LEU A 35 -27.02 -18.37 12.70
CA LEU A 35 -27.68 -19.31 13.59
C LEU A 35 -28.39 -18.61 14.76
N LYS A 36 -27.81 -17.54 15.31
CA LYS A 36 -28.42 -16.75 16.38
C LYS A 36 -29.76 -16.10 15.95
N ASN A 37 -29.87 -15.71 14.70
CA ASN A 37 -31.03 -14.99 14.16
C ASN A 37 -31.93 -15.86 13.28
N ARG A 38 -31.67 -17.18 13.20
CA ARG A 38 -32.38 -18.09 12.28
C ARG A 38 -33.80 -18.41 12.75
N PRO A 39 -34.81 -18.26 11.89
CA PRO A 39 -36.17 -18.65 12.24
C PRO A 39 -36.27 -20.17 12.40
N MET A 40 -37.07 -20.58 13.39
CA MET A 40 -37.45 -21.98 13.60
C MET A 40 -38.74 -22.29 12.84
N ARG A 41 -38.73 -23.40 12.09
CA ARG A 41 -39.94 -23.91 11.42
C ARG A 41 -40.20 -25.34 11.92
N GLY A 42 -41.38 -25.55 12.57
CA GLY A 42 -41.72 -26.87 13.10
C GLY A 42 -40.78 -27.40 14.19
N GLY A 43 -40.15 -26.51 14.99
CA GLY A 43 -39.23 -26.88 16.06
C GLY A 43 -37.81 -27.22 15.59
N ARG A 44 -37.51 -27.06 14.30
CA ARG A 44 -36.17 -27.25 13.73
C ARG A 44 -35.60 -25.93 13.17
N VAL A 45 -34.33 -25.69 13.46
CA VAL A 45 -33.59 -24.58 12.84
C VAL A 45 -33.38 -24.93 11.36
N LEU A 46 -33.67 -23.98 10.46
CA LEU A 46 -33.45 -24.18 9.03
C LEU A 46 -31.94 -24.36 8.73
N PRO A 47 -31.54 -25.19 7.77
CA PRO A 47 -30.15 -25.35 7.38
C PRO A 47 -29.59 -24.01 6.86
N VAL A 48 -28.31 -23.81 7.07
CA VAL A 48 -27.58 -22.62 6.59
C VAL A 48 -27.23 -22.83 5.12
N GLU A 49 -27.48 -21.82 4.27
CA GLU A 49 -27.28 -21.89 2.82
C GLU A 49 -26.23 -20.86 2.36
N ALA A 50 -25.64 -21.09 1.19
CA ALA A 50 -24.63 -20.20 0.61
C ALA A 50 -25.13 -18.74 0.44
N SER A 51 -26.41 -18.56 0.11
CA SER A 51 -27.06 -17.25 0.00
C SER A 51 -27.05 -16.42 1.29
N ASP A 52 -27.07 -17.09 2.44
CA ASP A 52 -27.01 -16.43 3.76
C ASP A 52 -25.64 -15.77 4.00
N PHE A 53 -24.57 -16.36 3.46
CA PHE A 53 -23.20 -15.84 3.56
C PHE A 53 -22.92 -14.74 2.54
N ALA A 54 -23.39 -14.90 1.30
CA ALA A 54 -23.19 -13.92 0.23
C ALA A 54 -23.73 -12.54 0.63
N SER A 55 -24.91 -12.49 1.29
CA SER A 55 -25.51 -11.25 1.78
C SER A 55 -24.71 -10.54 2.90
N ARG A 56 -23.68 -11.22 3.45
CA ARG A 56 -22.79 -10.73 4.53
C ARG A 56 -21.34 -10.62 4.11
N SER A 57 -21.08 -10.58 2.80
CA SER A 57 -19.72 -10.53 2.24
C SER A 57 -18.80 -11.63 2.81
N ALA A 58 -19.34 -12.86 2.92
CA ALA A 58 -18.60 -14.02 3.40
C ALA A 58 -18.79 -15.21 2.44
N LEU A 59 -17.77 -16.04 2.36
CA LEU A 59 -17.81 -17.28 1.57
C LEU A 59 -18.49 -18.41 2.37
N PHE A 60 -19.38 -19.13 1.73
CA PHE A 60 -19.84 -20.40 2.26
C PHE A 60 -18.74 -21.45 2.07
N LEU A 61 -18.43 -22.21 3.12
CA LEU A 61 -17.43 -23.27 3.07
C LEU A 61 -18.10 -24.63 3.26
N PRO A 62 -18.16 -25.48 2.22
CA PRO A 62 -18.52 -26.89 2.39
C PRO A 62 -17.62 -27.55 3.43
N ARG A 63 -18.11 -28.61 4.07
CA ARG A 63 -17.41 -29.27 5.18
C ARG A 63 -15.95 -29.61 4.84
N GLU A 64 -15.73 -30.15 3.64
CA GLU A 64 -14.44 -30.59 3.13
C GLU A 64 -13.46 -29.44 2.84
N ALA A 65 -13.98 -28.21 2.75
CA ALA A 65 -13.19 -26.99 2.59
C ALA A 65 -12.98 -26.24 3.93
N GLN A 66 -13.58 -26.71 5.03
CA GLN A 66 -13.40 -26.07 6.33
C GLN A 66 -12.04 -26.41 6.92
N TYR A 67 -11.35 -25.40 7.41
CA TYR A 67 -9.96 -25.54 7.91
C TYR A 67 -9.85 -26.55 9.06
N ALA A 68 -10.82 -26.58 9.98
CA ALA A 68 -10.87 -27.56 11.07
C ALA A 68 -10.98 -28.99 10.55
N TYR A 69 -11.70 -29.24 9.45
CA TYR A 69 -11.77 -30.54 8.81
C TYR A 69 -10.40 -30.99 8.30
N LEU A 70 -9.68 -30.10 7.60
CA LEU A 70 -8.35 -30.40 7.04
C LEU A 70 -7.33 -30.75 8.11
N VAL A 71 -7.36 -30.06 9.24
CA VAL A 71 -6.42 -30.29 10.36
C VAL A 71 -6.76 -31.58 11.14
N ALA A 72 -8.03 -31.99 11.12
CA ALA A 72 -8.49 -33.20 11.84
C ALA A 72 -8.34 -34.50 11.04
N LEU A 73 -7.82 -34.45 9.82
CA LEU A 73 -7.63 -35.65 8.98
C LEU A 73 -6.57 -36.60 9.58
N PRO A 74 -6.71 -37.91 9.33
CA PRO A 74 -5.72 -38.90 9.75
C PRO A 74 -4.39 -38.71 8.98
N GLU A 75 -3.28 -39.22 9.55
CA GLU A 75 -1.96 -39.11 8.90
C GLU A 75 -1.92 -39.90 7.58
N ASN A 76 -2.61 -41.02 7.48
CA ASN A 76 -2.71 -41.78 6.24
C ASN A 76 -4.03 -41.45 5.51
N ILE A 77 -3.96 -40.57 4.54
CA ILE A 77 -5.12 -40.10 3.76
C ILE A 77 -5.74 -41.24 2.92
N SER A 78 -4.91 -42.14 2.35
CA SER A 78 -5.40 -43.21 1.51
C SER A 78 -6.36 -44.17 2.27
N ASP A 79 -6.17 -44.34 3.56
CA ASP A 79 -7.03 -45.21 4.40
C ASP A 79 -8.35 -44.53 4.79
N ALA A 80 -8.46 -43.23 4.60
CA ALA A 80 -9.67 -42.45 4.93
C ALA A 80 -10.80 -42.62 3.89
N GLY A 81 -10.52 -43.20 2.73
CA GLY A 81 -11.51 -43.45 1.68
C GLY A 81 -12.19 -42.20 1.14
N LEU A 82 -11.46 -41.10 1.09
CA LEU A 82 -11.98 -39.80 0.62
C LEU A 82 -12.09 -39.79 -0.90
N THR A 83 -13.08 -39.03 -1.40
CA THR A 83 -13.29 -38.81 -2.83
C THR A 83 -13.51 -37.33 -3.12
N THR A 84 -13.14 -36.90 -4.32
CA THR A 84 -13.46 -35.56 -4.85
C THR A 84 -14.98 -35.44 -5.06
N ALA A 85 -15.43 -34.20 -5.34
CA ALA A 85 -16.81 -33.93 -5.75
C ALA A 85 -17.23 -34.69 -7.02
N THR A 86 -16.26 -35.10 -7.86
CA THR A 86 -16.48 -35.90 -9.09
C THR A 86 -16.39 -37.41 -8.83
N GLY A 87 -16.12 -37.84 -7.58
CA GLY A 87 -16.05 -39.23 -7.18
C GLY A 87 -14.69 -39.91 -7.40
N GLU A 88 -13.65 -39.17 -7.72
CA GLU A 88 -12.29 -39.68 -7.85
C GLU A 88 -11.64 -39.89 -6.48
N PRO A 89 -10.87 -40.97 -6.26
CA PRO A 89 -10.24 -41.24 -4.97
C PRO A 89 -9.14 -40.21 -4.68
N ILE A 90 -9.05 -39.78 -3.41
CA ILE A 90 -8.02 -38.90 -2.87
C ILE A 90 -7.02 -39.72 -2.08
N ASN A 91 -5.73 -39.62 -2.41
CA ASN A 91 -4.67 -40.45 -1.83
C ASN A 91 -3.61 -39.67 -1.03
N SER A 92 -3.61 -38.33 -1.10
CA SER A 92 -2.65 -37.47 -0.41
C SER A 92 -3.31 -36.24 0.20
N LEU A 93 -2.68 -35.65 1.20
CA LEU A 93 -3.14 -34.42 1.82
C LEU A 93 -3.13 -33.25 0.81
N GLY A 94 -2.16 -33.24 -0.13
CA GLY A 94 -2.12 -32.28 -1.22
C GLY A 94 -3.37 -32.34 -2.10
N GLU A 95 -3.86 -33.55 -2.43
CA GLU A 95 -5.12 -33.70 -3.20
C GLU A 95 -6.34 -33.27 -2.40
N VAL A 96 -6.37 -33.48 -1.08
CA VAL A 96 -7.45 -32.99 -0.21
C VAL A 96 -7.51 -31.46 -0.25
N VAL A 97 -6.38 -30.78 -0.13
CA VAL A 97 -6.33 -29.32 -0.17
C VAL A 97 -6.70 -28.80 -1.56
N ASN A 98 -6.25 -29.46 -2.64
CA ASN A 98 -6.69 -29.12 -4.00
C ASN A 98 -8.22 -29.21 -4.15
N ASN A 99 -8.82 -30.26 -3.64
CA ASN A 99 -10.28 -30.42 -3.64
C ASN A 99 -10.98 -29.36 -2.79
N ALA A 100 -10.42 -29.00 -1.64
CA ALA A 100 -10.94 -27.91 -0.82
C ALA A 100 -10.96 -26.56 -1.56
N MET A 101 -9.89 -26.24 -2.28
CA MET A 101 -9.82 -25.02 -3.11
C MET A 101 -10.86 -25.05 -4.23
N GLU A 102 -11.03 -26.18 -4.89
CA GLU A 102 -12.07 -26.37 -5.94
C GLU A 102 -13.47 -26.15 -5.38
N LEU A 103 -13.77 -26.71 -4.21
CA LEU A 103 -15.06 -26.53 -3.55
C LEU A 103 -15.34 -25.08 -3.15
N VAL A 104 -14.31 -24.33 -2.76
CA VAL A 104 -14.43 -22.88 -2.48
C VAL A 104 -14.73 -22.09 -3.76
N GLU A 105 -14.02 -22.39 -4.85
CA GLU A 105 -14.27 -21.73 -6.14
C GLU A 105 -15.71 -21.93 -6.64
N GLN A 106 -16.28 -23.13 -6.42
CA GLN A 106 -17.68 -23.41 -6.80
C GLN A 106 -18.70 -22.55 -6.03
N GLN A 107 -18.30 -21.95 -4.90
CA GLN A 107 -19.18 -21.05 -4.13
C GLN A 107 -19.06 -19.57 -4.54
N SER A 108 -18.12 -19.22 -5.41
CA SER A 108 -17.86 -17.84 -5.81
C SER A 108 -17.44 -17.73 -7.27
N GLU A 109 -18.28 -17.13 -8.09
CA GLU A 109 -17.97 -16.89 -9.51
C GLU A 109 -16.66 -16.09 -9.69
N GLN A 110 -16.42 -15.12 -8.80
CA GLN A 110 -15.21 -14.29 -8.80
C GLN A 110 -13.92 -15.10 -8.58
N LEU A 111 -14.00 -16.22 -7.87
CA LEU A 111 -12.84 -17.07 -7.56
C LEU A 111 -12.67 -18.24 -8.52
N SER A 112 -13.56 -18.41 -9.51
CA SER A 112 -13.49 -19.53 -10.44
C SER A 112 -12.15 -19.55 -11.20
N GLY A 113 -11.38 -20.64 -11.04
CA GLY A 113 -10.05 -20.80 -11.65
C GLY A 113 -8.93 -19.97 -11.01
N VAL A 114 -9.15 -19.36 -9.86
CA VAL A 114 -8.24 -18.39 -9.20
C VAL A 114 -7.35 -19.03 -8.16
N LEU A 115 -7.92 -19.94 -7.34
CA LEU A 115 -7.21 -20.50 -6.19
C LEU A 115 -6.13 -21.50 -6.61
N PRO A 116 -4.99 -21.56 -5.91
CA PRO A 116 -3.94 -22.52 -6.23
C PRO A 116 -4.40 -23.94 -5.98
N LYS A 117 -4.14 -24.85 -6.94
CA LYS A 117 -4.49 -26.28 -6.89
C LYS A 117 -3.29 -27.17 -7.19
N ASN A 118 -2.12 -26.80 -6.65
CA ASN A 118 -0.85 -27.50 -6.87
C ASN A 118 -0.20 -27.95 -5.53
N TYR A 119 -1.03 -28.30 -4.54
CA TYR A 119 -0.53 -28.65 -3.19
C TYR A 119 0.18 -30.01 -3.14
N THR A 120 0.07 -30.83 -4.17
CA THR A 120 0.83 -32.09 -4.32
C THR A 120 2.34 -31.89 -4.49
N ILE A 121 2.81 -30.64 -4.67
CA ILE A 121 4.24 -30.31 -4.64
C ILE A 121 4.87 -30.42 -3.24
N PHE A 122 4.04 -30.41 -2.18
CA PHE A 122 4.47 -30.59 -0.80
C PHE A 122 4.34 -32.05 -0.39
N SER A 123 5.21 -32.50 0.53
CA SER A 123 4.95 -33.75 1.22
C SER A 123 3.80 -33.60 2.23
N ASP A 124 3.11 -34.67 2.53
CA ASP A 124 1.98 -34.66 3.46
C ASP A 124 2.39 -34.17 4.86
N GLU A 125 3.63 -34.52 5.31
CA GLU A 125 4.18 -34.09 6.60
C GLU A 125 4.35 -32.57 6.62
N LEU A 126 4.98 -31.99 5.57
CA LEU A 126 5.21 -30.55 5.49
C LEU A 126 3.89 -29.78 5.38
N LEU A 127 2.95 -30.30 4.60
CA LEU A 127 1.64 -29.66 4.43
C LEU A 127 0.83 -29.72 5.72
N SER A 128 0.87 -30.85 6.45
CA SER A 128 0.25 -30.97 7.77
C SER A 128 0.83 -29.99 8.78
N GLU A 129 2.17 -29.82 8.77
CA GLU A 129 2.83 -28.83 9.64
C GLU A 129 2.39 -27.40 9.30
N LEU A 130 2.33 -27.03 8.02
CA LEU A 130 1.85 -25.71 7.57
C LEU A 130 0.39 -25.47 8.00
N LEU A 131 -0.49 -26.44 7.82
CA LEU A 131 -1.88 -26.36 8.26
C LEU A 131 -1.98 -26.13 9.78
N ARG A 132 -1.16 -26.81 10.58
CA ARG A 132 -1.13 -26.63 12.05
C ARG A 132 -0.59 -25.26 12.47
N ILE A 133 0.45 -24.76 11.80
CA ILE A 133 1.03 -23.42 12.07
C ILE A 133 -0.03 -22.34 11.89
N PHE A 134 -0.82 -22.39 10.82
CA PHE A 134 -1.88 -21.41 10.56
C PHE A 134 -3.16 -21.67 11.38
N ASN A 135 -3.31 -22.80 12.04
CA ASN A 135 -4.47 -23.12 12.89
C ASN A 135 -4.27 -22.66 14.35
N ASN A 136 -3.79 -21.45 14.55
CA ASN A 136 -3.64 -20.90 15.89
C ASN A 136 -4.96 -20.29 16.37
N SER A 137 -5.50 -20.76 17.51
CA SER A 137 -6.75 -20.27 18.11
C SER A 137 -6.68 -18.80 18.51
N ALA A 138 -5.50 -18.27 18.80
CA ALA A 138 -5.33 -16.83 19.03
C ALA A 138 -5.75 -15.97 17.82
N LEU A 139 -5.86 -16.55 16.62
CA LEU A 139 -6.37 -15.89 15.42
C LEU A 139 -7.91 -15.85 15.37
N ASP A 140 -8.61 -16.66 16.16
CA ASP A 140 -10.08 -16.70 16.18
C ASP A 140 -10.68 -15.68 17.15
N ASP A 141 -9.95 -15.35 18.23
CA ASP A 141 -10.39 -14.42 19.28
C ASP A 141 -10.19 -12.93 18.89
N VAL A 142 -9.42 -12.67 17.87
CA VAL A 142 -9.00 -11.33 17.47
C VAL A 142 -9.65 -11.00 16.11
N GLY A 143 -10.81 -10.42 16.10
CA GLY A 143 -11.70 -10.09 14.97
C GLY A 143 -11.11 -10.13 13.53
N GLY A 144 -11.94 -10.32 12.54
CA GLY A 144 -11.58 -10.61 11.13
C GLY A 144 -10.52 -9.73 10.46
N ASP A 145 -10.28 -8.51 10.97
CA ASP A 145 -9.26 -7.57 10.47
C ASP A 145 -7.80 -8.06 10.68
N ILE A 146 -7.52 -8.87 11.70
CA ILE A 146 -6.12 -9.31 11.95
C ILE A 146 -5.66 -10.36 10.93
N ILE A 147 -6.52 -11.27 10.49
CA ILE A 147 -6.13 -12.26 9.50
C ILE A 147 -5.96 -11.60 8.13
N GLY A 148 -6.77 -10.60 7.80
CA GLY A 148 -6.55 -9.73 6.64
C GLY A 148 -5.17 -9.06 6.68
N ARG A 149 -4.77 -8.53 7.83
CA ARG A 149 -3.42 -7.96 8.04
C ARG A 149 -2.31 -9.01 7.94
N ILE A 150 -2.54 -10.23 8.40
CA ILE A 150 -1.60 -11.34 8.23
C ILE A 150 -1.47 -11.69 6.74
N TYR A 151 -2.57 -11.78 6.00
CA TYR A 151 -2.56 -12.01 4.57
C TYR A 151 -1.76 -10.91 3.84
N GLU A 152 -2.04 -9.63 4.11
CA GLU A 152 -1.28 -8.50 3.57
C GLU A 152 0.21 -8.56 3.95
N TYR A 153 0.54 -8.92 5.18
CA TYR A 153 1.94 -9.07 5.62
C TYR A 153 2.68 -10.13 4.81
N PHE A 154 2.08 -11.31 4.62
CA PHE A 154 2.69 -12.35 3.81
C PHE A 154 2.75 -11.98 2.33
N LEU A 155 1.70 -11.36 1.80
CA LEU A 155 1.67 -10.83 0.46
C LEU A 155 2.84 -9.86 0.23
N ASN A 156 3.04 -8.90 1.12
CA ASN A 156 4.16 -7.94 1.05
C ASN A 156 5.53 -8.60 1.24
N LYS A 157 5.63 -9.61 2.11
CA LYS A 157 6.88 -10.33 2.35
C LYS A 157 7.29 -11.19 1.16
N PHE A 158 6.34 -11.85 0.53
CA PHE A 158 6.56 -12.61 -0.71
C PHE A 158 6.85 -11.69 -1.88
N ALA A 159 6.20 -10.53 -1.95
CA ALA A 159 6.49 -9.50 -2.92
C ALA A 159 7.96 -9.09 -2.93
N LYS A 160 8.57 -8.89 -1.76
CA LYS A 160 10.01 -8.59 -1.65
C LYS A 160 10.90 -9.67 -2.27
N ASN A 161 10.47 -10.93 -2.24
CA ASN A 161 11.24 -12.05 -2.76
C ASN A 161 11.00 -12.30 -4.26
N ILE A 162 9.75 -12.13 -4.72
CA ILE A 162 9.35 -12.37 -6.12
C ILE A 162 9.72 -11.19 -7.02
N ALA A 163 9.61 -9.96 -6.54
CA ALA A 163 9.91 -8.76 -7.32
C ALA A 163 11.39 -8.64 -7.76
N GLN A 164 12.27 -9.45 -7.22
CA GLN A 164 13.66 -9.53 -7.69
C GLN A 164 13.77 -10.27 -9.03
N ASP A 165 12.85 -11.19 -9.33
CA ASP A 165 12.92 -12.07 -10.48
C ASP A 165 11.99 -11.68 -11.64
N ASP A 166 10.75 -11.16 -11.38
CA ASP A 166 9.71 -11.04 -12.41
C ASP A 166 9.08 -9.64 -12.58
N GLY A 167 9.63 -8.58 -11.98
CA GLY A 167 9.11 -7.21 -12.16
C GLY A 167 7.74 -6.96 -11.50
N VAL A 168 7.34 -7.80 -10.56
CA VAL A 168 6.12 -7.62 -9.78
C VAL A 168 6.35 -6.52 -8.73
N PHE A 169 5.68 -5.39 -8.89
CA PHE A 169 5.78 -4.27 -7.96
C PHE A 169 4.52 -4.18 -7.11
N PHE A 170 4.69 -4.31 -5.80
CA PHE A 170 3.62 -4.00 -4.86
C PHE A 170 3.67 -2.53 -4.49
N THR A 171 2.53 -1.87 -4.56
CA THR A 171 2.42 -0.47 -4.17
C THR A 171 2.45 -0.38 -2.65
N PRO A 172 3.37 0.41 -2.07
CA PRO A 172 3.42 0.61 -0.64
C PRO A 172 2.10 1.16 -0.09
N LYS A 173 1.65 0.60 1.03
CA LYS A 173 0.34 0.93 1.62
C LYS A 173 0.18 2.43 1.92
N SER A 174 1.23 3.10 2.37
CA SER A 174 1.18 4.54 2.66
C SER A 174 0.96 5.39 1.41
N LEU A 175 1.52 5.00 0.25
CA LEU A 175 1.28 5.70 -1.02
C LEU A 175 -0.17 5.50 -1.49
N VAL A 176 -0.70 4.27 -1.38
CA VAL A 176 -2.09 3.98 -1.73
C VAL A 176 -3.05 4.76 -0.85
N LYS A 177 -2.83 4.77 0.47
CA LYS A 177 -3.64 5.55 1.42
C LYS A 177 -3.62 7.05 1.08
N MET A 178 -2.46 7.61 0.72
CA MET A 178 -2.39 9.01 0.32
C MET A 178 -3.26 9.28 -0.92
N ILE A 179 -3.21 8.40 -1.92
CA ILE A 179 -4.03 8.54 -3.13
C ILE A 179 -5.52 8.48 -2.78
N VAL A 180 -5.94 7.48 -2.02
CA VAL A 180 -7.34 7.30 -1.61
C VAL A 180 -7.82 8.49 -0.77
N ASN A 181 -7.02 8.95 0.19
CA ASN A 181 -7.37 10.08 1.06
C ASN A 181 -7.53 11.39 0.28
N VAL A 182 -6.72 11.64 -0.75
CA VAL A 182 -6.85 12.85 -1.59
C VAL A 182 -8.05 12.76 -2.52
N LEU A 183 -8.33 11.57 -3.07
CA LEU A 183 -9.47 11.35 -3.99
C LEU A 183 -10.81 11.22 -3.27
N GLU A 184 -10.83 10.75 -2.03
CA GLU A 184 -12.04 10.55 -1.21
C GLU A 184 -13.16 9.80 -1.97
N PRO A 185 -12.90 8.58 -2.47
CA PRO A 185 -13.87 7.81 -3.26
C PRO A 185 -14.96 7.28 -2.35
N THR A 186 -16.22 7.66 -2.58
CA THR A 186 -17.36 7.22 -1.78
C THR A 186 -18.37 6.42 -2.59
N GLN A 187 -18.51 6.71 -3.88
CA GLN A 187 -19.40 6.00 -4.79
C GLN A 187 -18.97 6.16 -6.25
N GLY A 188 -19.27 5.18 -7.09
CA GLY A 188 -19.05 5.24 -8.53
C GLY A 188 -18.14 4.14 -9.05
N VAL A 189 -17.70 4.31 -10.28
CA VAL A 189 -16.82 3.37 -11.02
C VAL A 189 -15.37 3.73 -10.77
N LEU A 190 -14.61 2.78 -10.21
CA LEU A 190 -13.16 2.88 -10.03
C LEU A 190 -12.46 1.88 -10.95
N LEU A 191 -11.54 2.39 -11.76
CA LEU A 191 -10.66 1.59 -12.61
C LEU A 191 -9.20 1.69 -12.10
N ASP A 192 -8.57 0.52 -11.97
CA ASP A 192 -7.11 0.39 -11.93
C ASP A 192 -6.64 -0.39 -13.15
N PRO A 193 -6.08 0.29 -14.18
CA PRO A 193 -5.68 -0.36 -15.43
C PRO A 193 -4.30 -1.04 -15.37
N ALA A 194 -3.69 -1.13 -14.19
CA ALA A 194 -2.46 -1.85 -13.89
C ALA A 194 -2.54 -2.38 -12.44
N CYS A 195 -3.60 -3.15 -12.14
CA CYS A 195 -4.08 -3.34 -10.77
C CYS A 195 -3.17 -4.19 -9.88
N GLY A 196 -2.22 -4.93 -10.45
CA GLY A 196 -1.31 -5.77 -9.67
C GLY A 196 -2.08 -6.68 -8.72
N SER A 197 -1.79 -6.60 -7.42
CA SER A 197 -2.47 -7.35 -6.36
C SER A 197 -3.73 -6.68 -5.79
N GLY A 198 -4.23 -5.60 -6.41
CA GLY A 198 -5.49 -4.96 -6.01
C GLY A 198 -5.42 -4.02 -4.80
N GLY A 199 -4.24 -3.54 -4.44
CA GLY A 199 -4.06 -2.68 -3.27
C GLY A 199 -4.91 -1.40 -3.31
N MET A 200 -5.13 -0.81 -4.49
CA MET A 200 -5.99 0.37 -4.67
C MET A 200 -7.45 0.07 -4.29
N PHE A 201 -7.97 -1.08 -4.70
CA PHE A 201 -9.34 -1.49 -4.39
C PHE A 201 -9.54 -1.73 -2.89
N VAL A 202 -8.60 -2.44 -2.26
CA VAL A 202 -8.67 -2.76 -0.83
C VAL A 202 -8.66 -1.49 0.01
N GLN A 203 -7.74 -0.57 -0.23
CA GLN A 203 -7.70 0.69 0.52
C GLN A 203 -8.91 1.59 0.24
N THR A 204 -9.48 1.53 -0.97
CA THR A 204 -10.75 2.21 -1.27
C THR A 204 -11.90 1.58 -0.49
N GLY A 205 -11.96 0.24 -0.42
CA GLY A 205 -12.95 -0.47 0.39
C GLY A 205 -12.88 -0.05 1.86
N ASP A 206 -11.69 -0.07 2.45
CA ASP A 206 -11.44 0.38 3.83
C ASP A 206 -11.90 1.83 4.05
N PHE A 207 -11.60 2.73 3.11
CA PHE A 207 -12.01 4.14 3.18
C PHE A 207 -13.54 4.31 3.19
N VAL A 208 -14.24 3.60 2.31
CA VAL A 208 -15.71 3.62 2.20
C VAL A 208 -16.35 3.06 3.47
N GLU A 209 -15.81 1.96 4.02
CA GLU A 209 -16.31 1.35 5.25
C GLU A 209 -16.09 2.23 6.48
N GLN A 210 -14.95 2.94 6.57
CA GLN A 210 -14.71 3.94 7.62
C GLN A 210 -15.69 5.11 7.56
N ALA A 211 -16.21 5.44 6.37
CA ALA A 211 -17.29 6.40 6.20
C ALA A 211 -18.69 5.84 6.54
N GLY A 212 -18.79 4.61 7.04
CA GLY A 212 -20.04 3.95 7.44
C GLY A 212 -20.86 3.39 6.26
N MET A 213 -20.26 3.20 5.10
CA MET A 213 -20.90 2.68 3.90
C MET A 213 -20.39 1.27 3.57
N LEU A 214 -21.15 0.50 2.78
CA LEU A 214 -20.71 -0.79 2.26
C LEU A 214 -20.11 -0.60 0.85
N ALA A 215 -18.83 -0.91 0.70
CA ALA A 215 -18.10 -0.67 -0.54
C ALA A 215 -18.76 -1.34 -1.76
N ASN A 216 -19.22 -2.58 -1.63
CA ASN A 216 -19.89 -3.32 -2.71
C ASN A 216 -21.24 -2.72 -3.14
N ASN A 217 -21.84 -1.84 -2.32
CA ASN A 217 -23.10 -1.19 -2.64
C ASN A 217 -22.91 0.16 -3.34
N THR A 218 -21.77 0.80 -3.12
CA THR A 218 -21.52 2.17 -3.59
C THR A 218 -20.44 2.24 -4.67
N MET A 219 -19.48 1.30 -4.66
CA MET A 219 -18.36 1.25 -5.59
C MET A 219 -18.48 0.08 -6.56
N THR A 220 -18.05 0.29 -7.79
CA THR A 220 -17.82 -0.78 -8.77
C THR A 220 -16.35 -0.78 -9.16
N PHE A 221 -15.67 -1.89 -8.89
CA PHE A 221 -14.24 -2.04 -9.12
C PHE A 221 -13.95 -2.77 -10.42
N TYR A 222 -13.13 -2.15 -11.28
CA TYR A 222 -12.62 -2.75 -12.51
C TYR A 222 -11.10 -2.74 -12.51
N GLY A 223 -10.47 -3.85 -12.88
CA GLY A 223 -9.02 -3.99 -12.98
C GLY A 223 -8.58 -4.60 -14.29
N GLN A 224 -7.44 -4.13 -14.80
CA GLN A 224 -6.69 -4.76 -15.87
C GLN A 224 -5.29 -5.12 -15.37
N GLU A 225 -4.85 -6.35 -15.63
CA GLU A 225 -3.51 -6.81 -15.28
C GLU A 225 -2.98 -7.77 -16.38
N LYS A 226 -1.84 -7.42 -16.95
CA LYS A 226 -1.23 -8.23 -18.00
C LYS A 226 -0.76 -9.60 -17.48
N VAL A 227 -0.28 -9.66 -16.25
CA VAL A 227 0.28 -10.88 -15.65
C VAL A 227 -0.82 -11.63 -14.91
N GLU A 228 -1.20 -12.81 -15.40
CA GLU A 228 -2.27 -13.63 -14.81
C GLU A 228 -2.07 -13.94 -13.32
N TYR A 229 -0.83 -14.22 -12.92
CA TYR A 229 -0.47 -14.44 -11.53
C TYR A 229 -0.85 -13.28 -10.61
N ASN A 230 -0.61 -12.03 -11.05
CA ASN A 230 -0.99 -10.84 -10.28
C ASN A 230 -2.50 -10.66 -10.21
N ALA A 231 -3.21 -10.98 -11.30
CA ALA A 231 -4.67 -10.93 -11.33
C ALA A 231 -5.29 -11.95 -10.37
N GLN A 232 -4.72 -13.15 -10.27
CA GLN A 232 -5.13 -14.15 -9.25
C GLN A 232 -4.92 -13.60 -7.84
N LEU A 233 -3.77 -13.00 -7.54
CA LEU A 233 -3.51 -12.33 -6.25
C LEU A 233 -4.53 -11.22 -5.98
N CYS A 234 -4.88 -10.42 -6.99
CA CYS A 234 -5.88 -9.37 -6.89
C CYS A 234 -7.25 -9.95 -6.48
N LEU A 235 -7.73 -10.98 -7.17
CA LEU A 235 -9.01 -11.60 -6.88
C LEU A 235 -9.06 -12.26 -5.50
N MET A 236 -7.98 -12.92 -5.09
CA MET A 236 -7.86 -13.46 -3.73
C MET A 236 -7.87 -12.33 -2.68
N ASN A 237 -7.15 -11.23 -2.94
CA ASN A 237 -7.09 -10.08 -2.04
C ASN A 237 -8.47 -9.41 -1.89
N LEU A 238 -9.18 -9.20 -3.00
CA LEU A 238 -10.57 -8.71 -2.96
C LEU A 238 -11.47 -9.62 -2.12
N ALA A 239 -11.40 -10.93 -2.33
CA ALA A 239 -12.21 -11.90 -1.59
C ALA A 239 -11.89 -11.90 -0.08
N VAL A 240 -10.61 -11.78 0.31
CA VAL A 240 -10.19 -11.64 1.70
C VAL A 240 -10.82 -10.41 2.36
N HIS A 241 -10.95 -9.31 1.64
CA HIS A 241 -11.54 -8.07 2.14
C HIS A 241 -13.06 -7.97 1.87
N GLY A 242 -13.69 -9.07 1.42
CA GLY A 242 -15.13 -9.10 1.14
C GLY A 242 -15.55 -8.18 -0.01
N LEU A 243 -14.63 -7.81 -0.89
CA LEU A 243 -14.88 -6.92 -2.02
C LEU A 243 -15.17 -7.71 -3.30
N THR A 244 -16.01 -7.14 -4.15
CA THR A 244 -16.31 -7.67 -5.48
C THR A 244 -15.74 -6.76 -6.55
N GLY A 245 -15.01 -7.34 -7.53
CA GLY A 245 -14.45 -6.60 -8.65
C GLY A 245 -14.36 -7.43 -9.91
N VAL A 246 -14.38 -6.77 -11.06
CA VAL A 246 -14.22 -7.40 -12.36
C VAL A 246 -12.78 -7.21 -12.82
N ILE A 247 -11.98 -8.27 -12.78
CA ILE A 247 -10.55 -8.23 -13.12
C ILE A 247 -10.34 -9.01 -14.42
N LYS A 248 -9.75 -8.36 -15.42
CA LYS A 248 -9.30 -9.00 -16.66
C LYS A 248 -7.80 -9.13 -16.68
N SER A 249 -7.29 -10.24 -17.21
CA SER A 249 -5.87 -10.57 -17.24
C SER A 249 -5.38 -11.04 -18.61
N GLY A 250 -4.07 -11.15 -18.74
CA GLY A 250 -3.40 -11.62 -19.95
C GLY A 250 -3.23 -10.55 -21.02
N ASP A 251 -2.93 -10.97 -22.24
CA ASP A 251 -2.63 -10.05 -23.35
C ASP A 251 -3.83 -9.17 -23.73
N GLU A 252 -5.05 -9.67 -23.63
CA GLU A 252 -6.29 -8.92 -23.86
C GLU A 252 -6.52 -7.81 -22.79
N ALA A 253 -5.86 -7.91 -21.66
CA ALA A 253 -5.88 -6.91 -20.60
C ALA A 253 -4.63 -6.02 -20.60
N ASN A 254 -3.78 -6.10 -21.61
CA ASN A 254 -2.65 -5.18 -21.77
C ASN A 254 -3.16 -3.77 -22.09
N THR A 255 -3.16 -2.91 -21.10
CA THR A 255 -3.71 -1.54 -21.17
C THR A 255 -3.09 -0.68 -22.25
N PHE A 256 -1.84 -0.94 -22.66
CA PHE A 256 -1.26 -0.19 -23.77
C PHE A 256 -2.05 -0.36 -25.07
N TYR A 257 -2.71 -1.49 -25.26
CA TYR A 257 -3.37 -1.85 -26.52
C TYR A 257 -4.88 -2.06 -26.37
N HIS A 258 -5.38 -2.25 -25.16
CA HIS A 258 -6.78 -2.63 -24.92
C HIS A 258 -7.42 -1.82 -23.79
N ASP A 259 -8.65 -1.38 -24.04
CA ASP A 259 -9.62 -0.99 -23.02
C ASP A 259 -10.54 -2.19 -22.78
N ALA A 260 -10.06 -3.13 -21.96
CA ALA A 260 -10.69 -4.42 -21.81
C ALA A 260 -12.12 -4.37 -21.24
N HIS A 261 -12.46 -3.28 -20.56
CA HIS A 261 -13.78 -3.07 -19.94
C HIS A 261 -14.65 -2.06 -20.71
N ASN A 262 -14.13 -1.43 -21.78
CA ASN A 262 -14.80 -0.36 -22.52
C ASN A 262 -15.20 0.83 -21.62
N LEU A 263 -14.28 1.28 -20.79
CA LEU A 263 -14.49 2.32 -19.79
C LEU A 263 -13.91 3.69 -20.16
N ASN A 264 -13.47 3.88 -21.39
CA ASN A 264 -12.96 5.19 -21.82
C ASN A 264 -14.02 6.28 -21.64
N GLY A 265 -13.72 7.31 -20.84
CA GLY A 265 -14.63 8.41 -20.50
C GLY A 265 -15.76 8.05 -19.52
N CYS A 266 -15.68 6.89 -18.84
CA CYS A 266 -16.77 6.40 -17.98
C CYS A 266 -16.43 6.33 -16.50
N CYS A 267 -15.15 6.51 -16.09
CA CYS A 267 -14.74 6.29 -14.73
C CYS A 267 -14.92 7.54 -13.85
N ASP A 268 -15.49 7.34 -12.66
CA ASP A 268 -15.51 8.35 -11.60
C ASP A 268 -14.12 8.48 -10.96
N PHE A 269 -13.41 7.34 -10.84
CA PHE A 269 -12.07 7.28 -10.28
C PHE A 269 -11.15 6.41 -11.14
N VAL A 270 -9.91 6.89 -11.30
CA VAL A 270 -8.80 6.10 -11.83
C VAL A 270 -7.67 6.16 -10.82
N MET A 271 -7.24 5.01 -10.32
CA MET A 271 -6.12 4.88 -9.39
C MET A 271 -5.14 3.85 -9.92
N ALA A 272 -3.85 4.15 -9.92
CA ALA A 272 -2.86 3.21 -10.42
C ALA A 272 -1.45 3.45 -9.87
N ASN A 273 -0.67 2.37 -9.85
CA ASN A 273 0.78 2.41 -9.80
C ASN A 273 1.33 1.60 -11.00
N PRO A 274 1.38 2.22 -12.19
CA PRO A 274 1.80 1.51 -13.40
C PRO A 274 3.31 1.23 -13.39
N PRO A 275 3.80 0.28 -14.21
CA PRO A 275 5.23 0.10 -14.39
C PRO A 275 5.85 1.34 -15.03
N PHE A 276 6.95 1.85 -14.42
CA PHE A 276 7.63 3.07 -14.87
C PHE A 276 8.62 2.79 -16.01
N ASN A 277 8.78 3.78 -16.89
CA ASN A 277 9.79 3.80 -17.93
C ASN A 277 9.76 2.57 -18.86
N VAL A 278 8.58 2.03 -19.12
CA VAL A 278 8.42 0.93 -20.08
C VAL A 278 8.79 1.42 -21.48
N ASP A 279 9.64 0.68 -22.17
CA ASP A 279 10.05 0.94 -23.54
C ASP A 279 9.38 -0.06 -24.52
N LYS A 280 9.62 0.11 -25.82
CA LYS A 280 9.21 -0.80 -26.91
C LYS A 280 7.70 -1.03 -27.02
N VAL A 281 6.87 -0.11 -26.54
CA VAL A 281 5.44 -0.15 -26.81
C VAL A 281 5.19 0.19 -28.28
N LYS A 282 4.47 -0.66 -29.00
CA LYS A 282 4.15 -0.48 -30.42
C LYS A 282 3.28 0.76 -30.61
N ALA A 283 3.83 1.81 -31.26
CA ALA A 283 3.17 3.10 -31.38
C ALA A 283 1.87 3.00 -32.20
N GLU A 284 1.87 2.24 -33.30
CA GLU A 284 0.68 2.05 -34.15
C GLU A 284 -0.46 1.37 -33.39
N SER A 285 -0.16 0.33 -32.61
CA SER A 285 -1.16 -0.38 -31.80
C SER A 285 -1.71 0.51 -30.68
N ALA A 286 -0.85 1.27 -29.99
CA ALA A 286 -1.27 2.21 -28.96
C ALA A 286 -2.14 3.34 -29.52
N GLN A 287 -1.80 3.84 -30.73
CA GLN A 287 -2.60 4.85 -31.42
C GLN A 287 -3.96 4.32 -31.85
N SER A 288 -4.01 3.09 -32.40
CA SER A 288 -5.26 2.43 -32.81
C SER A 288 -6.18 2.15 -31.63
N ALA A 289 -5.62 1.87 -30.45
CA ALA A 289 -6.36 1.69 -29.21
C ALA A 289 -7.04 2.99 -28.71
N GLY A 290 -6.66 4.15 -29.23
CA GLY A 290 -7.19 5.44 -28.80
C GLY A 290 -6.68 5.89 -27.42
N ARG A 291 -7.47 6.70 -26.73
CA ARG A 291 -7.19 7.19 -25.36
C ARG A 291 -5.96 8.13 -25.24
N LEU A 292 -5.63 8.83 -26.34
CA LEU A 292 -4.51 9.76 -26.44
C LEU A 292 -4.99 11.19 -26.72
N PRO A 293 -5.71 11.82 -25.76
CA PRO A 293 -6.31 13.14 -25.98
C PRO A 293 -5.28 14.25 -26.23
N PHE A 294 -4.02 14.04 -25.81
CA PHE A 294 -2.94 15.00 -25.93
C PHE A 294 -1.89 14.61 -26.98
N GLY A 295 -2.14 13.56 -27.76
CA GLY A 295 -1.23 13.06 -28.77
C GLY A 295 -0.29 11.95 -28.28
N MET A 296 0.57 11.49 -29.19
CA MET A 296 1.51 10.38 -28.98
C MET A 296 2.83 10.90 -28.39
N PRO A 297 3.39 10.24 -27.37
CA PRO A 297 4.78 10.47 -26.90
C PRO A 297 5.81 10.23 -28.01
N ALA A 298 7.08 10.50 -27.71
CA ALA A 298 8.16 10.30 -28.66
C ALA A 298 8.28 8.84 -29.13
N VAL A 299 8.35 8.67 -30.46
CA VAL A 299 8.46 7.37 -31.14
C VAL A 299 9.87 7.24 -31.74
N ASN A 300 10.50 6.10 -31.54
CA ASN A 300 11.82 5.78 -32.06
C ASN A 300 11.77 5.34 -33.54
N LYS A 301 12.94 5.09 -34.15
CA LYS A 301 13.06 4.65 -35.54
C LYS A 301 12.37 3.29 -35.82
N ASN A 302 12.19 2.47 -34.79
CA ASN A 302 11.52 1.17 -34.86
C ASN A 302 9.99 1.28 -34.75
N LYS A 303 9.44 2.48 -34.77
CA LYS A 303 8.01 2.77 -34.53
C LYS A 303 7.52 2.33 -33.15
N GLU A 304 8.37 2.42 -32.14
CA GLU A 304 8.07 2.09 -30.76
C GLU A 304 8.14 3.36 -29.91
N VAL A 305 7.26 3.45 -28.90
CA VAL A 305 7.31 4.52 -27.90
C VAL A 305 8.55 4.31 -27.04
N SER A 306 9.38 5.33 -26.93
CA SER A 306 10.67 5.25 -26.24
C SER A 306 10.53 5.17 -24.72
N ASN A 307 9.48 5.80 -24.18
CA ASN A 307 9.10 5.78 -22.76
C ASN A 307 7.58 5.93 -22.63
N ALA A 308 6.94 4.98 -21.99
CA ALA A 308 5.49 4.89 -21.90
C ALA A 308 4.86 5.70 -20.75
N ASN A 309 5.62 6.46 -19.96
CA ASN A 309 5.06 7.21 -18.84
C ASN A 309 3.91 8.13 -19.28
N TYR A 310 4.06 8.81 -20.42
CA TYR A 310 3.01 9.70 -20.95
C TYR A 310 1.90 8.99 -21.73
N LEU A 311 2.05 7.71 -22.05
CA LEU A 311 0.89 6.88 -22.42
C LEU A 311 0.00 6.64 -21.21
N TRP A 312 0.58 6.24 -20.07
CA TRP A 312 -0.15 6.05 -18.82
C TRP A 312 -0.88 7.32 -18.38
N ILE A 313 -0.19 8.44 -18.35
CA ILE A 313 -0.77 9.75 -17.96
C ILE A 313 -1.96 10.10 -18.85
N SER A 314 -1.83 9.92 -20.17
CA SER A 314 -2.91 10.18 -21.14
C SER A 314 -4.09 9.22 -20.96
N TYR A 315 -3.83 7.94 -20.72
CA TYR A 315 -4.87 6.93 -20.51
C TYR A 315 -5.65 7.20 -19.22
N PHE A 316 -4.99 7.53 -18.12
CA PHE A 316 -5.67 7.82 -16.86
C PHE A 316 -6.59 9.03 -17.01
N TYR A 317 -6.17 10.05 -17.71
CA TYR A 317 -7.03 11.20 -18.01
C TYR A 317 -8.19 10.83 -18.93
N SER A 318 -7.95 10.01 -19.95
CA SER A 318 -8.93 9.61 -20.95
C SER A 318 -10.05 8.73 -20.37
N TYR A 319 -9.74 7.87 -19.40
CA TYR A 319 -10.73 7.03 -18.73
C TYR A 319 -11.74 7.81 -17.89
N LEU A 320 -11.37 9.00 -17.40
CA LEU A 320 -12.22 9.82 -16.54
C LEU A 320 -13.45 10.34 -17.28
N ASN A 321 -14.62 10.22 -16.67
CA ASN A 321 -15.82 10.93 -17.06
C ASN A 321 -15.69 12.45 -16.83
N GLU A 322 -16.73 13.23 -17.08
CA GLU A 322 -16.71 14.69 -16.99
C GLU A 322 -16.49 15.22 -15.56
N HIS A 323 -16.72 14.40 -14.55
CA HIS A 323 -16.55 14.73 -13.14
C HIS A 323 -15.49 13.86 -12.44
N GLY A 324 -14.82 13.01 -13.23
CA GLY A 324 -13.90 12.01 -12.71
C GLY A 324 -12.61 12.59 -12.14
N ARG A 325 -12.03 11.84 -11.19
CA ARG A 325 -10.77 12.15 -10.53
C ARG A 325 -9.78 11.01 -10.67
N ALA A 326 -8.51 11.32 -10.89
CA ALA A 326 -7.44 10.34 -10.94
C ALA A 326 -6.38 10.63 -9.88
N GLY A 327 -5.79 9.57 -9.33
CA GLY A 327 -4.62 9.64 -8.47
C GLY A 327 -3.70 8.46 -8.76
N PHE A 328 -2.44 8.72 -9.07
CA PHE A 328 -1.52 7.66 -9.48
C PHE A 328 -0.07 7.97 -9.14
N VAL A 329 0.71 6.91 -9.06
CA VAL A 329 2.16 6.98 -8.84
C VAL A 329 2.86 7.08 -10.19
N MET A 330 3.89 7.92 -10.29
CA MET A 330 4.71 8.03 -11.48
C MET A 330 6.18 8.29 -11.13
N ALA A 331 7.10 7.87 -11.98
CA ALA A 331 8.52 8.19 -11.85
C ALA A 331 8.72 9.71 -11.75
N SER A 332 9.57 10.17 -10.83
CA SER A 332 9.84 11.60 -10.66
C SER A 332 10.32 12.28 -11.96
N SER A 333 11.03 11.55 -12.84
CA SER A 333 11.48 12.06 -14.13
C SER A 333 10.35 12.50 -15.07
N ALA A 334 9.14 11.97 -14.90
CA ALA A 334 7.99 12.32 -15.72
C ALA A 334 7.52 13.77 -15.48
N THR A 335 7.80 14.34 -14.30
CA THR A 335 7.35 15.69 -13.95
C THR A 335 8.03 16.79 -14.77
N ASP A 336 9.18 16.48 -15.39
CA ASP A 336 9.98 17.47 -16.15
C ASP A 336 10.58 16.90 -17.44
N SER A 337 10.02 15.82 -18.00
CA SER A 337 10.42 15.26 -19.29
C SER A 337 10.34 16.30 -20.41
N GLN A 338 11.26 16.25 -21.36
CA GLN A 338 11.34 17.21 -22.45
C GLN A 338 10.77 16.63 -23.77
N GLY A 339 10.75 17.44 -24.84
CA GLY A 339 10.29 17.02 -26.16
C GLY A 339 8.78 16.78 -26.21
N LYS A 340 8.34 15.71 -26.86
CA LYS A 340 6.91 15.37 -27.03
C LYS A 340 6.19 15.17 -25.69
N ASP A 341 6.86 14.68 -24.69
CA ASP A 341 6.30 14.52 -23.34
C ASP A 341 5.96 15.89 -22.72
N LYS A 342 6.82 16.91 -22.97
CA LYS A 342 6.53 18.30 -22.57
C LYS A 342 5.30 18.83 -23.30
N ASP A 343 5.15 18.57 -24.60
CA ASP A 343 3.99 19.01 -25.39
C ASP A 343 2.68 18.44 -24.81
N ILE A 344 2.68 17.15 -24.43
CA ILE A 344 1.54 16.49 -23.80
C ILE A 344 1.26 17.11 -22.42
N ARG A 345 2.29 17.33 -21.61
CA ARG A 345 2.16 17.93 -20.27
C ARG A 345 1.64 19.35 -20.35
N GLN A 346 2.07 20.15 -21.33
CA GLN A 346 1.54 21.48 -21.60
C GLN A 346 0.04 21.44 -21.85
N GLN A 347 -0.42 20.59 -22.78
CA GLN A 347 -1.85 20.46 -23.08
C GLN A 347 -2.64 20.02 -21.85
N LEU A 348 -2.11 19.05 -21.08
CA LEU A 348 -2.72 18.58 -19.84
C LEU A 348 -2.87 19.73 -18.82
N VAL A 349 -1.84 20.51 -18.57
CA VAL A 349 -1.89 21.66 -17.65
C VAL A 349 -2.91 22.70 -18.14
N GLN A 350 -2.97 22.94 -19.46
CA GLN A 350 -3.92 23.89 -20.05
C GLN A 350 -5.39 23.49 -19.88
N THR A 351 -5.70 22.19 -19.64
CA THR A 351 -7.08 21.78 -19.30
C THR A 351 -7.57 22.37 -17.97
N GLY A 352 -6.67 22.76 -17.06
CA GLY A 352 -6.99 23.15 -15.70
C GLY A 352 -7.30 21.98 -14.75
N HIS A 353 -7.20 20.72 -15.20
CA HIS A 353 -7.59 19.55 -14.43
C HIS A 353 -6.45 18.92 -13.62
N VAL A 354 -5.21 19.36 -13.76
CA VAL A 354 -4.15 19.00 -12.81
C VAL A 354 -4.46 19.68 -11.48
N ASP A 355 -4.60 18.90 -10.41
CA ASP A 355 -5.07 19.41 -9.11
C ASP A 355 -3.95 19.46 -8.06
N VAL A 356 -3.31 18.33 -7.79
CA VAL A 356 -2.25 18.21 -6.77
C VAL A 356 -1.08 17.44 -7.34
N MET A 357 0.13 17.86 -7.00
CA MET A 357 1.38 17.16 -7.29
C MET A 357 2.18 16.98 -6.00
N VAL A 358 2.56 15.74 -5.69
CA VAL A 358 3.34 15.41 -4.48
C VAL A 358 4.66 14.76 -4.86
N SER A 359 5.79 15.33 -4.42
CA SER A 359 7.09 14.66 -4.49
C SER A 359 7.28 13.71 -3.31
N VAL A 360 7.67 12.49 -3.60
CA VAL A 360 7.95 11.43 -2.62
C VAL A 360 9.44 11.11 -2.63
N GLY A 361 10.02 10.95 -1.44
CA GLY A 361 11.45 10.62 -1.26
C GLY A 361 11.81 9.21 -1.69
N ASN A 362 13.08 8.88 -1.50
CA ASN A 362 13.60 7.54 -1.74
C ASN A 362 13.09 6.54 -0.70
N ASN A 363 13.25 5.25 -0.99
CA ASN A 363 12.97 4.14 -0.07
C ASN A 363 11.51 4.00 0.37
N PHE A 364 10.55 4.51 -0.39
CA PHE A 364 9.14 4.21 -0.18
C PHE A 364 8.73 2.84 -0.75
N PHE A 365 9.43 2.33 -1.77
CA PHE A 365 9.17 1.02 -2.33
C PHE A 365 9.95 -0.09 -1.62
N TYR A 366 9.33 -1.25 -1.45
CA TYR A 366 9.93 -2.39 -0.75
C TYR A 366 11.20 -2.95 -1.42
N THR A 367 11.35 -2.77 -2.73
CA THR A 367 12.39 -3.44 -3.53
C THR A 367 13.32 -2.49 -4.27
N LYS A 368 13.00 -1.21 -4.36
CA LYS A 368 13.79 -0.22 -5.10
C LYS A 368 13.84 1.12 -4.36
N SER A 369 15.03 1.71 -4.33
CA SER A 369 15.22 3.07 -3.83
C SER A 369 15.07 4.07 -4.98
N LEU A 370 13.82 4.30 -5.41
CA LEU A 370 13.51 5.27 -6.48
C LEU A 370 12.57 6.34 -5.93
N PRO A 371 12.88 7.62 -6.16
CA PRO A 371 11.94 8.70 -5.88
C PRO A 371 10.79 8.64 -6.87
N CYS A 372 9.59 8.94 -6.41
CA CYS A 372 8.40 9.01 -7.26
C CYS A 372 7.62 10.31 -7.02
N SER A 373 6.59 10.51 -7.80
CA SER A 373 5.62 11.59 -7.63
C SER A 373 4.20 11.02 -7.65
N LEU A 374 3.32 11.61 -6.85
CA LEU A 374 1.89 11.36 -6.94
C LEU A 374 1.26 12.48 -7.75
N TRP A 375 0.48 12.09 -8.74
CA TRP A 375 -0.24 12.98 -9.64
C TRP A 375 -1.72 12.87 -9.36
N PHE A 376 -2.41 14.00 -9.29
CA PHE A 376 -3.85 14.03 -9.09
C PHE A 376 -4.51 14.88 -10.15
N PHE A 377 -5.54 14.33 -10.80
CA PHE A 377 -6.43 15.02 -11.73
C PHE A 377 -7.81 15.14 -11.12
N ASP A 378 -8.46 16.27 -11.36
CA ASP A 378 -9.85 16.49 -10.98
C ASP A 378 -10.56 17.27 -12.09
N LYS A 379 -11.48 16.62 -12.81
CA LYS A 379 -12.30 17.25 -13.84
C LYS A 379 -13.48 18.03 -13.26
N SER A 380 -13.75 17.88 -11.96
CA SER A 380 -14.80 18.62 -11.23
C SER A 380 -14.27 19.75 -10.37
N LYS A 381 -13.04 20.23 -10.62
CA LYS A 381 -12.47 21.37 -9.89
C LYS A 381 -13.41 22.56 -9.94
N ARG A 382 -13.55 23.24 -8.80
CA ARG A 382 -14.28 24.52 -8.73
C ARG A 382 -13.59 25.57 -9.60
N GLU A 383 -14.37 26.50 -10.14
CA GLU A 383 -13.90 27.51 -11.09
C GLU A 383 -12.69 28.31 -10.56
N GLU A 384 -12.69 28.67 -9.29
CA GLU A 384 -11.60 29.40 -8.64
C GLU A 384 -10.29 28.60 -8.48
N LEU A 385 -10.34 27.28 -8.68
CA LEU A 385 -9.18 26.38 -8.63
C LEU A 385 -8.68 25.93 -10.01
N LEU A 386 -9.45 26.17 -11.10
CA LEU A 386 -9.07 25.72 -12.44
C LEU A 386 -7.73 26.29 -12.91
N ASP A 387 -7.37 27.48 -12.46
CA ASP A 387 -6.08 28.13 -12.77
C ASP A 387 -4.95 27.77 -11.78
N LYS A 388 -5.19 26.87 -10.84
CA LYS A 388 -4.27 26.60 -9.72
C LYS A 388 -3.91 25.14 -9.63
N VAL A 389 -2.67 24.84 -9.23
CA VAL A 389 -2.17 23.52 -8.90
C VAL A 389 -1.47 23.59 -7.54
N LEU A 390 -1.81 22.67 -6.64
CA LEU A 390 -1.11 22.51 -5.38
C LEU A 390 0.13 21.64 -5.57
N PHE A 391 1.28 22.14 -5.19
CA PHE A 391 2.54 21.41 -5.13
C PHE A 391 2.92 21.13 -3.68
N ILE A 392 3.21 19.86 -3.36
CA ILE A 392 3.67 19.40 -2.04
C ILE A 392 5.01 18.68 -2.20
N ASP A 393 6.01 19.11 -1.48
CA ASP A 393 7.30 18.42 -1.40
C ASP A 393 7.39 17.62 -0.09
N ALA A 394 7.05 16.34 -0.14
CA ALA A 394 7.07 15.44 0.99
C ALA A 394 8.34 14.58 1.06
N ARG A 395 9.39 14.92 0.29
CA ARG A 395 10.63 14.12 0.21
C ARG A 395 11.36 13.98 1.54
N ASN A 396 11.19 14.94 2.45
CA ASN A 396 11.83 14.98 3.76
C ASN A 396 10.83 14.80 4.92
N TYR A 397 9.58 14.46 4.61
CA TYR A 397 8.52 14.27 5.60
C TYR A 397 8.03 12.83 5.57
N TYR A 398 8.61 11.99 6.42
CA TYR A 398 8.31 10.56 6.50
C TYR A 398 8.83 9.95 7.80
N THR A 399 8.44 8.72 8.08
CA THR A 399 8.96 7.89 9.17
C THR A 399 9.87 6.80 8.59
N VAL A 400 11.04 6.62 9.19
CA VAL A 400 11.96 5.53 8.84
C VAL A 400 11.52 4.25 9.54
N VAL A 401 11.07 3.25 8.77
CA VAL A 401 10.67 1.93 9.30
C VAL A 401 11.88 1.03 9.49
N ASP A 402 12.74 0.98 8.47
CA ASP A 402 14.02 0.29 8.51
C ASP A 402 15.06 0.97 7.59
N ARG A 403 16.25 0.41 7.51
CA ARG A 403 17.36 0.99 6.71
C ARG A 403 17.03 1.16 5.23
N THR A 404 16.00 0.49 4.72
CA THR A 404 15.64 0.42 3.31
C THR A 404 14.20 0.84 3.03
N LEU A 405 13.43 1.15 4.06
CA LEU A 405 12.01 1.45 3.94
C LEU A 405 11.62 2.70 4.75
N ASN A 406 11.05 3.65 4.06
CA ASN A 406 10.36 4.82 4.59
C ASN A 406 8.85 4.68 4.33
N GLU A 407 8.06 5.25 5.22
CA GLU A 407 6.61 5.34 5.03
C GLU A 407 6.05 6.61 5.66
N TRP A 408 4.83 6.96 5.31
CA TRP A 408 4.06 7.94 6.08
C TRP A 408 3.26 7.23 7.17
N SER A 409 3.41 7.70 8.40
CA SER A 409 2.53 7.30 9.51
C SER A 409 1.09 7.77 9.26
N GLU A 410 0.11 7.23 10.02
CA GLU A 410 -1.29 7.68 9.91
C GLU A 410 -1.44 9.18 10.14
N TRP A 411 -0.71 9.74 11.13
CA TRP A 411 -0.74 11.17 11.40
C TRP A 411 -0.08 11.99 10.29
N GLN A 412 1.02 11.51 9.72
CA GLN A 412 1.67 12.17 8.58
C GLN A 412 0.77 12.17 7.34
N LEU A 413 0.06 11.08 7.08
CA LEU A 413 -0.93 11.01 6.00
C LEU A 413 -2.07 12.02 6.22
N LYS A 414 -2.60 12.11 7.45
CA LYS A 414 -3.63 13.09 7.82
C LYS A 414 -3.13 14.52 7.65
N ASN A 415 -1.89 14.81 8.04
CA ASN A 415 -1.27 16.12 7.89
C ASN A 415 -1.09 16.53 6.44
N LEU A 416 -0.57 15.63 5.59
CA LEU A 416 -0.45 15.89 4.15
C LEU A 416 -1.83 16.11 3.50
N ASN A 417 -2.84 15.33 3.92
CA ASN A 417 -4.19 15.48 3.43
C ASN A 417 -4.84 16.78 3.92
N ALA A 418 -4.51 17.25 5.13
CA ALA A 418 -4.96 18.54 5.65
C ALA A 418 -4.51 19.72 4.76
N ILE A 419 -3.31 19.67 4.19
CA ILE A 419 -2.84 20.67 3.23
C ILE A 419 -3.75 20.70 2.00
N VAL A 420 -4.16 19.53 1.50
CA VAL A 420 -5.08 19.41 0.36
C VAL A 420 -6.47 19.94 0.72
N TRP A 421 -6.99 19.63 1.92
CA TRP A 421 -8.28 20.18 2.37
C TRP A 421 -8.27 21.69 2.46
N LEU A 422 -7.21 22.28 3.03
CA LEU A 422 -7.07 23.73 3.14
C LEU A 422 -6.98 24.40 1.77
N TYR A 423 -6.22 23.82 0.83
CA TYR A 423 -6.17 24.27 -0.56
C TYR A 423 -7.55 24.24 -1.22
N ARG A 424 -8.34 23.18 -0.96
CA ARG A 424 -9.71 23.04 -1.47
C ARG A 424 -10.75 23.86 -0.68
N GLY A 425 -10.36 24.54 0.41
CA GLY A 425 -11.27 25.30 1.27
C GLY A 425 -12.15 24.46 2.20
N ASN A 426 -11.78 23.20 2.43
CA ASN A 426 -12.50 22.30 3.34
C ASN A 426 -11.99 22.46 4.79
N THR A 427 -12.13 23.66 5.34
CA THR A 427 -11.60 24.04 6.67
C THR A 427 -12.21 23.19 7.79
N ASP A 428 -13.47 22.78 7.66
CA ASP A 428 -14.14 21.93 8.66
C ASP A 428 -13.40 20.60 8.89
N LYS A 429 -12.82 20.00 7.83
CA LYS A 429 -12.04 18.76 7.93
C LYS A 429 -10.71 18.99 8.67
N TYR A 430 -10.09 20.14 8.46
CA TYR A 430 -8.91 20.53 9.21
C TYR A 430 -9.23 20.67 10.71
N HIS A 431 -10.30 21.35 11.06
CA HIS A 431 -10.72 21.51 12.45
C HIS A 431 -11.07 20.16 13.09
N ALA A 432 -11.75 19.27 12.37
CA ALA A 432 -12.04 17.91 12.85
C ALA A 432 -10.73 17.13 13.14
N LEU A 433 -9.70 17.28 12.32
CA LEU A 433 -8.38 16.67 12.59
C LEU A 433 -7.72 17.28 13.83
N MET A 434 -7.82 18.60 14.02
CA MET A 434 -7.28 19.25 15.24
C MET A 434 -8.03 18.82 16.50
N ASP A 435 -9.33 18.56 16.40
CA ASP A 435 -10.15 18.00 17.48
C ASP A 435 -9.71 16.55 17.78
N GLU A 436 -9.48 15.72 16.76
CA GLU A 436 -8.98 14.36 16.92
C GLU A 436 -7.61 14.33 17.63
N TYR A 437 -6.71 15.26 17.29
CA TYR A 437 -5.44 15.42 18.02
C TYR A 437 -5.68 15.79 19.49
N ALA A 438 -6.57 16.74 19.74
CA ALA A 438 -6.87 17.20 21.09
C ALA A 438 -7.51 16.09 21.95
N GLU A 439 -8.39 15.28 21.39
CA GLU A 439 -8.97 14.10 22.04
C GLU A 439 -7.92 13.03 22.35
N THR A 440 -7.05 12.74 21.38
CA THR A 440 -5.99 11.72 21.54
C THR A 440 -4.96 12.12 22.59
N LEU A 441 -4.61 13.41 22.66
CA LEU A 441 -3.60 13.95 23.57
C LEU A 441 -4.19 14.48 24.89
N GLY A 442 -5.51 14.59 24.97
CA GLY A 442 -6.23 15.11 26.16
C GLY A 442 -6.11 16.64 26.35
N CYS A 443 -5.53 17.37 25.42
CA CYS A 443 -5.33 18.82 25.51
C CYS A 443 -5.16 19.45 24.11
N ARG A 444 -5.53 20.73 23.97
CA ARG A 444 -5.34 21.51 22.74
C ARG A 444 -4.01 22.29 22.69
N ASP A 445 -3.31 22.44 23.80
CA ASP A 445 -1.98 23.02 23.81
C ASP A 445 -0.94 21.93 23.50
N PHE A 446 -0.78 21.64 22.21
CA PHE A 446 0.07 20.56 21.73
C PHE A 446 1.55 20.76 22.09
N THR A 447 2.01 22.01 22.15
CA THR A 447 3.41 22.34 22.51
C THR A 447 3.67 22.04 24.00
N ALA A 448 2.74 22.43 24.87
CA ALA A 448 2.84 22.11 26.29
C ALA A 448 2.77 20.61 26.53
N VAL A 449 1.87 19.89 25.84
CA VAL A 449 1.76 18.43 25.93
C VAL A 449 3.04 17.76 25.45
N LEU A 450 3.61 18.18 24.33
CA LEU A 450 4.86 17.62 23.81
C LEU A 450 6.00 17.78 24.85
N SER A 451 6.17 18.97 25.40
CA SER A 451 7.19 19.23 26.42
C SER A 451 7.01 18.36 27.67
N GLN A 452 5.77 18.19 28.12
CA GLN A 452 5.44 17.33 29.26
C GLN A 452 5.73 15.85 28.97
N LEU A 453 5.40 15.35 27.80
CA LEU A 453 5.65 13.96 27.41
C LEU A 453 7.15 13.68 27.27
N GLU A 454 7.93 14.62 26.76
CA GLU A 454 9.39 14.50 26.65
C GLU A 454 10.04 14.50 28.05
N GLU A 455 9.55 15.31 28.99
CA GLU A 455 9.99 15.28 30.39
C GLU A 455 9.66 13.94 31.06
N GLN A 456 8.44 13.42 30.87
CA GLN A 456 8.03 12.09 31.35
C GLN A 456 8.92 10.98 30.80
N LYS A 457 9.31 11.05 29.52
CA LYS A 457 10.24 10.08 28.92
C LYS A 457 11.61 10.12 29.61
N ASN A 458 12.14 11.31 29.91
CA ASN A 458 13.40 11.46 30.59
C ASN A 458 13.33 10.91 32.04
N GLN A 459 12.23 11.15 32.76
CA GLN A 459 11.99 10.60 34.09
C GLN A 459 11.87 9.08 34.04
N LEU A 460 11.10 8.51 33.08
CA LEU A 460 10.95 7.07 32.91
C LEU A 460 12.30 6.39 32.62
N ALA A 461 13.16 7.00 31.81
CA ALA A 461 14.50 6.50 31.53
C ALA A 461 15.40 6.48 32.77
N ALA A 462 15.30 7.50 33.66
CA ALA A 462 16.03 7.54 34.94
C ALA A 462 15.53 6.44 35.88
N GLU A 463 14.21 6.29 36.04
CA GLU A 463 13.59 5.23 36.85
C GLU A 463 13.97 3.83 36.35
N ALA A 464 13.96 3.60 35.02
CA ALA A 464 14.36 2.33 34.42
C ALA A 464 15.79 1.95 34.76
N LYS A 465 16.70 2.94 34.72
CA LYS A 465 18.12 2.75 35.05
C LYS A 465 18.31 2.42 36.56
N GLU A 466 17.59 3.10 37.45
CA GLU A 466 17.62 2.85 38.87
C GLU A 466 17.05 1.47 39.22
N ALA A 467 15.87 1.14 38.70
CA ALA A 467 15.20 -0.15 38.91
C ALA A 467 16.04 -1.33 38.39
N ALA A 468 16.65 -1.18 37.22
CA ALA A 468 17.55 -2.19 36.67
C ALA A 468 18.85 -2.34 37.48
N GLY A 469 19.32 -1.27 38.09
CA GLY A 469 20.49 -1.29 38.97
C GLY A 469 20.24 -1.97 40.32
N ALA A 470 19.04 -1.83 40.89
CA ALA A 470 18.63 -2.40 42.18
C ALA A 470 18.11 -3.84 42.09
N ALA A 471 17.75 -4.31 40.91
CA ALA A 471 17.07 -5.61 40.71
C ALA A 471 18.02 -6.80 40.75
N PRO A 472 17.56 -7.95 41.32
CA PRO A 472 18.26 -9.22 41.23
C PRO A 472 18.41 -9.66 39.75
N ARG A 473 19.54 -10.33 39.42
CA ARG A 473 19.87 -10.72 38.03
C ARG A 473 18.75 -11.51 37.31
N LYS A 474 17.93 -12.29 38.04
CA LYS A 474 16.82 -13.06 37.49
C LYS A 474 15.61 -12.19 37.06
N GLU A 475 15.40 -11.04 37.73
CA GLU A 475 14.24 -10.17 37.53
C GLU A 475 14.55 -9.01 36.57
N LYS A 476 15.85 -8.71 36.37
CA LYS A 476 16.30 -7.59 35.56
C LYS A 476 15.69 -7.55 34.18
N LYS A 477 15.63 -8.70 33.48
CA LYS A 477 15.07 -8.81 32.13
C LYS A 477 13.57 -8.51 32.07
N ALA A 478 12.81 -8.91 33.10
CA ALA A 478 11.38 -8.63 33.18
C ALA A 478 11.10 -7.16 33.46
N ILE A 479 11.91 -6.55 34.32
CA ILE A 479 11.85 -5.11 34.62
C ILE A 479 12.19 -4.29 33.37
N GLU A 480 13.31 -4.60 32.71
CA GLU A 480 13.70 -3.94 31.47
C GLU A 480 12.59 -4.04 30.40
N ALA A 481 11.97 -5.21 30.22
CA ALA A 481 10.86 -5.40 29.28
C ALA A 481 9.64 -4.53 29.62
N SER A 482 9.28 -4.41 30.90
CA SER A 482 8.17 -3.56 31.36
C SER A 482 8.43 -2.08 31.07
N TYR A 483 9.64 -1.59 31.32
CA TYR A 483 9.99 -0.20 31.02
C TYR A 483 10.09 0.05 29.51
N THR A 484 10.54 -0.93 28.72
CA THR A 484 10.55 -0.85 27.26
C THR A 484 9.14 -0.64 26.72
N GLN A 485 8.15 -1.42 27.18
CA GLN A 485 6.76 -1.26 26.77
C GLN A 485 6.22 0.13 27.11
N LYS A 486 6.46 0.63 28.33
CA LYS A 486 6.02 1.97 28.72
C LYS A 486 6.68 3.07 27.88
N THR A 487 7.95 2.89 27.54
CA THR A 487 8.67 3.81 26.66
C THR A 487 8.11 3.82 25.25
N GLU A 488 7.76 2.66 24.69
CA GLU A 488 7.14 2.55 23.38
C GLU A 488 5.75 3.21 23.31
N GLU A 489 4.94 3.08 24.38
CA GLU A 489 3.64 3.77 24.48
C GLU A 489 3.81 5.28 24.54
N LEU A 490 4.79 5.74 25.33
CA LEU A 490 5.11 7.16 25.47
C LEU A 490 5.69 7.75 24.17
N ASP A 491 6.53 6.99 23.46
CA ASP A 491 7.07 7.39 22.16
C ASP A 491 5.98 7.57 21.10
N LYS A 492 4.95 6.73 21.10
CA LYS A 492 3.77 6.91 20.24
C LYS A 492 3.05 8.22 20.53
N SER A 493 2.84 8.54 21.82
CA SER A 493 2.20 9.79 22.22
C SER A 493 3.05 11.02 21.88
N ILE A 494 4.36 10.94 22.06
CA ILE A 494 5.31 11.99 21.66
C ILE A 494 5.27 12.20 20.15
N GLN A 495 5.26 11.14 19.36
CA GLN A 495 5.17 11.25 17.91
C GLN A 495 3.84 11.90 17.47
N THR A 496 2.72 11.50 18.08
CA THR A 496 1.41 12.14 17.84
C THR A 496 1.45 13.63 18.15
N ALA A 497 2.02 14.01 19.31
CA ALA A 497 2.15 15.41 19.70
C ALA A 497 3.06 16.20 18.75
N LYS A 498 4.16 15.62 18.29
CA LYS A 498 5.04 16.25 17.28
C LYS A 498 4.32 16.54 15.97
N GLU A 499 3.51 15.59 15.48
CA GLU A 499 2.74 15.78 14.25
C GLU A 499 1.63 16.83 14.42
N ALA A 500 1.00 16.91 15.60
CA ALA A 500 0.02 17.94 15.92
C ALA A 500 0.65 19.34 15.96
N VAL A 501 1.79 19.48 16.64
CA VAL A 501 2.58 20.73 16.68
C VAL A 501 3.00 21.13 15.26
N TRP A 502 3.55 20.19 14.49
CA TRP A 502 4.00 20.44 13.13
C TRP A 502 2.89 21.03 12.24
N LEU A 503 1.68 20.48 12.31
CA LEU A 503 0.55 20.94 11.51
C LEU A 503 0.04 22.31 11.99
N HIS A 504 -0.12 22.45 13.32
CA HIS A 504 -0.64 23.67 13.93
C HIS A 504 0.29 24.89 13.74
N GLU A 505 1.61 24.70 13.85
CA GLU A 505 2.60 25.77 13.60
C GLU A 505 2.54 26.30 12.18
N LYS A 506 2.16 25.45 11.19
CA LYS A 506 2.13 25.83 9.78
C LYS A 506 0.82 26.49 9.35
N PHE A 507 -0.31 26.02 9.89
CA PHE A 507 -1.62 26.41 9.40
C PHE A 507 -2.56 26.99 10.48
N GLY A 508 -2.12 27.03 11.73
CA GLY A 508 -2.78 27.75 12.82
C GLY A 508 -4.29 27.49 12.91
N ASP A 509 -5.05 28.51 12.58
CA ASP A 509 -6.52 28.52 12.61
C ASP A 509 -7.19 27.80 11.42
N GLY A 510 -6.41 27.16 10.54
CA GLY A 510 -6.94 26.44 9.38
C GLY A 510 -7.05 27.30 8.11
N THR A 511 -6.22 28.31 7.98
CA THR A 511 -6.08 29.07 6.74
C THR A 511 -4.92 28.52 5.90
N TYR A 512 -5.17 28.25 4.61
CA TYR A 512 -4.09 27.82 3.71
C TYR A 512 -3.05 28.95 3.56
N ALA A 513 -1.80 28.56 3.63
CA ALA A 513 -0.66 29.41 3.30
C ALA A 513 0.42 28.61 2.55
N ASP A 514 1.14 29.28 1.63
CA ASP A 514 2.33 28.69 1.04
C ASP A 514 3.42 28.56 2.11
N ILE A 515 3.96 27.34 2.29
CA ILE A 515 5.00 27.06 3.26
C ILE A 515 6.30 26.73 2.54
N PRO A 516 7.34 27.58 2.64
CA PRO A 516 8.62 27.34 2.00
C PRO A 516 9.19 25.95 2.33
N GLY A 517 9.61 25.23 1.28
CA GLY A 517 10.14 23.88 1.40
C GLY A 517 9.10 22.78 1.61
N LEU A 518 7.80 23.11 1.71
CA LEU A 518 6.74 22.12 1.94
C LEU A 518 5.65 22.18 0.86
N CYS A 519 4.95 23.30 0.73
CA CYS A 519 3.83 23.40 -0.21
C CYS A 519 3.69 24.80 -0.81
N LYS A 520 3.19 24.83 -2.04
CA LYS A 520 2.84 26.08 -2.74
C LYS A 520 1.70 25.83 -3.72
N VAL A 521 0.77 26.79 -3.80
CA VAL A 521 -0.20 26.89 -4.90
C VAL A 521 0.39 27.74 -6.02
N ALA A 522 0.53 27.19 -7.22
CA ALA A 522 0.99 27.91 -8.38
C ALA A 522 -0.13 28.04 -9.43
N THR A 523 -0.18 29.18 -10.12
CA THR A 523 -1.06 29.42 -11.27
C THR A 523 -0.53 28.75 -12.53
N ARG A 524 -1.40 28.51 -13.52
CA ARG A 524 -0.96 28.02 -14.84
C ARG A 524 0.08 28.94 -15.50
N ALA A 525 -0.01 30.27 -15.31
CA ALA A 525 0.99 31.21 -15.79
C ALA A 525 2.36 31.00 -15.13
N GLU A 526 2.42 30.76 -13.84
CA GLU A 526 3.67 30.39 -13.14
C GLU A 526 4.24 29.06 -13.63
N ILE A 527 3.37 28.08 -13.91
CA ILE A 527 3.77 26.77 -14.46
C ILE A 527 4.31 26.93 -15.88
N GLU A 528 3.67 27.75 -16.72
CA GLU A 528 4.16 28.08 -18.05
C GLU A 528 5.52 28.75 -18.00
N ALA A 529 5.72 29.73 -17.11
CA ALA A 529 6.99 30.44 -16.93
C ALA A 529 8.14 29.48 -16.52
N LYS A 530 7.81 28.34 -15.90
CA LYS A 530 8.75 27.26 -15.57
C LYS A 530 8.78 26.14 -16.62
N GLY A 531 8.34 26.42 -17.86
CA GLY A 531 8.39 25.47 -18.97
C GLY A 531 7.48 24.25 -18.78
N TYR A 532 6.36 24.42 -18.08
CA TYR A 532 5.39 23.39 -17.73
C TYR A 532 5.96 22.24 -16.88
N SER A 533 7.04 22.49 -16.13
CA SER A 533 7.50 21.55 -15.10
C SER A 533 6.40 21.35 -14.05
N LEU A 534 6.19 20.09 -13.64
CA LEU A 534 5.28 19.72 -12.55
C LEU A 534 6.05 19.18 -11.33
N THR A 535 7.33 19.50 -11.23
CA THR A 535 8.19 19.09 -10.11
C THR A 535 7.93 19.99 -8.90
N PRO A 536 7.36 19.49 -7.78
CA PRO A 536 7.02 20.30 -6.61
C PRO A 536 8.20 21.15 -6.09
N GLY A 537 9.40 20.58 -6.01
CA GLY A 537 10.59 21.29 -5.56
C GLY A 537 10.95 22.54 -6.36
N ALA A 538 10.45 22.68 -7.61
CA ALA A 538 10.64 23.89 -8.41
C ALA A 538 9.77 25.08 -7.93
N TYR A 539 8.74 24.84 -7.14
CA TYR A 539 7.75 25.82 -6.69
C TYR A 539 7.86 26.15 -5.21
N VAL A 540 8.05 25.15 -4.34
CA VAL A 540 7.97 25.33 -2.89
C VAL A 540 9.16 26.10 -2.28
N GLY A 541 10.25 26.30 -3.04
CA GLY A 541 11.45 26.94 -2.54
C GLY A 541 12.22 26.08 -1.54
N VAL A 542 13.03 26.72 -0.72
CA VAL A 542 13.85 26.09 0.32
C VAL A 542 13.31 26.50 1.67
N ALA A 543 13.15 25.52 2.58
CA ALA A 543 12.81 25.84 3.96
C ALA A 543 13.88 26.75 4.56
N PRO A 544 13.49 27.76 5.37
CA PRO A 544 14.46 28.53 6.13
C PRO A 544 15.30 27.57 6.97
N THR A 545 16.60 27.58 6.80
CA THR A 545 17.52 26.92 7.74
C THR A 545 17.50 27.73 9.03
N GLU A 546 17.18 27.08 10.15
CA GLU A 546 17.46 27.68 11.43
C GLU A 546 18.96 27.97 11.46
N ASP A 547 19.30 29.24 11.75
CA ASP A 547 20.69 29.61 11.97
C ASP A 547 21.12 28.93 13.26
N ASP A 548 21.84 27.81 13.14
CA ASP A 548 22.38 27.06 14.28
C ASP A 548 23.48 27.83 15.01
N GLY A 549 23.76 29.07 14.59
CA GLY A 549 24.78 29.94 15.19
C GLY A 549 26.21 29.41 14.98
N VAL A 550 26.36 28.38 14.19
CA VAL A 550 27.70 27.80 13.89
C VAL A 550 28.29 28.52 12.68
N ASP A 551 29.46 29.14 12.88
CA ASP A 551 30.17 29.77 11.76
C ASP A 551 30.52 28.71 10.70
N PHE A 552 30.12 28.99 9.45
CA PHE A 552 30.37 28.08 8.33
C PHE A 552 31.84 27.68 8.18
N HIS A 553 32.76 28.63 8.42
CA HIS A 553 34.20 28.37 8.32
C HIS A 553 34.70 27.51 9.48
N GLU A 554 34.18 27.70 10.69
CA GLU A 554 34.48 26.82 11.84
C GLU A 554 34.02 25.39 11.56
N ARG A 555 32.77 25.22 11.12
CA ARG A 555 32.20 23.90 10.81
C ARG A 555 32.93 23.20 9.68
N MET A 556 33.28 23.92 8.62
CA MET A 556 34.08 23.37 7.51
C MET A 556 35.47 22.94 7.98
N ASN A 557 36.09 23.69 8.88
CA ASN A 557 37.39 23.31 9.45
C ASN A 557 37.30 22.06 10.34
N GLU A 558 36.23 21.92 11.11
CA GLU A 558 35.97 20.71 11.90
C GLU A 558 35.79 19.48 10.99
N ILE A 559 34.91 19.58 9.97
CA ILE A 559 34.68 18.51 9.00
C ILE A 559 35.97 18.14 8.28
N HIS A 560 36.80 19.14 7.91
CA HIS A 560 38.07 18.87 7.27
C HIS A 560 39.05 18.11 8.18
N LYS A 561 39.12 18.48 9.47
CA LYS A 561 39.93 17.77 10.46
C LYS A 561 39.45 16.32 10.66
N GLU A 562 38.13 16.13 10.74
CA GLU A 562 37.53 14.81 10.86
C GLU A 562 37.82 13.92 9.64
N LEU A 563 37.71 14.47 8.41
CA LEU A 563 38.07 13.80 7.17
C LEU A 563 39.54 13.36 7.15
N LEU A 564 40.46 14.23 7.59
CA LEU A 564 41.90 13.88 7.66
C LEU A 564 42.14 12.78 8.70
N SER A 565 41.42 12.80 9.83
CA SER A 565 41.51 11.75 10.85
C SER A 565 41.00 10.41 10.34
N LEU A 566 39.84 10.40 9.68
CA LEU A 566 39.25 9.19 9.07
C LEU A 566 40.11 8.63 7.95
N GLN A 567 40.74 9.52 7.16
CA GLN A 567 41.70 9.10 6.11
C GLN A 567 42.93 8.44 6.74
N ALA A 568 43.47 8.97 7.83
CA ALA A 568 44.61 8.39 8.53
C ALA A 568 44.27 7.01 9.12
N GLU A 569 43.06 6.88 9.70
CA GLU A 569 42.56 5.60 10.24
C GLU A 569 42.36 4.57 9.12
N SER A 570 41.78 4.99 7.99
CA SER A 570 41.62 4.13 6.80
C SER A 570 42.92 3.61 6.29
N ASN A 571 43.96 4.46 6.19
CA ASN A 571 45.29 4.06 5.76
C ASN A 571 45.93 3.04 6.73
N ARG A 572 45.78 3.27 8.04
CA ARG A 572 46.28 2.33 9.07
C ARG A 572 45.58 0.97 8.99
N LEU A 573 44.28 0.95 8.76
CA LEU A 573 43.50 -0.28 8.58
C LEU A 573 43.93 -1.03 7.32
N MET A 574 44.19 -0.31 6.22
CA MET A 574 44.68 -0.91 4.98
C MET A 574 46.07 -1.52 5.18
N GLU A 575 46.99 -0.85 5.90
CA GLU A 575 48.29 -1.42 6.25
C GLU A 575 48.17 -2.70 7.07
N THR A 576 47.23 -2.71 8.03
CA THR A 576 46.93 -3.89 8.86
C THR A 576 46.39 -5.05 8.02
N ILE A 577 45.48 -4.75 7.10
CA ILE A 577 44.90 -5.75 6.18
C ILE A 577 45.99 -6.32 5.27
N SER A 578 46.82 -5.45 4.68
CA SER A 578 47.93 -5.88 3.81
C SER A 578 48.92 -6.78 4.55
N LYS A 579 49.28 -6.42 5.79
CA LYS A 579 50.14 -7.24 6.63
C LYS A 579 49.54 -8.61 6.95
N ASN A 580 48.24 -8.65 7.29
CA ASN A 580 47.51 -9.90 7.55
C ASN A 580 47.43 -10.78 6.28
N TRP A 581 47.31 -10.18 5.08
CA TRP A 581 47.32 -10.90 3.82
C TRP A 581 48.72 -11.52 3.53
N GLU A 582 49.78 -10.77 3.77
CA GLU A 582 51.14 -11.29 3.65
C GLU A 582 51.40 -12.45 4.63
N GLU A 583 50.90 -12.34 5.88
CA GLU A 583 51.01 -13.43 6.88
C GLU A 583 50.21 -14.68 6.50
N LEU A 584 49.11 -14.53 5.73
CA LEU A 584 48.33 -15.64 5.19
C LEU A 584 48.87 -16.24 3.90
N GLY A 585 49.93 -15.63 3.32
CA GLY A 585 50.58 -16.09 2.09
C GLY A 585 49.74 -15.86 0.82
N LEU A 586 48.86 -14.86 0.85
CA LEU A 586 48.00 -14.42 -0.26
C LEU A 586 48.60 -13.22 -0.98
#